data_685b2185ce9b6ccf987d305cad3b655c
#
_entry.id   685b2185ce9b6ccf987d305cad3b655c
#
_cell.length_a   1.000
_cell.length_b   1.000
_cell.length_c   1.000
_cell.angle_alpha   90.00
_cell.angle_beta   90.00
_cell.angle_gamma   90.00
#
_symmetry.space_group_name_H-M   'P 1'
#
loop_
_entity.id
_entity.type
_entity.pdbx_description
1 polymer ?
#
loop_
_entity_poly.entity_id
_entity_poly.type
_entity_poly.pdbx_seq_one_letter_code
_entity_poly.pdbx_strand_id
1 'polypeptide(L)'
;MNKRMKSEGIRLTQYSHGAGCGCKIAPDVLSRILAETDGGASNAMFPSLLVGHQSRDDAAAVALDNDRAVLSTTDFFMPIVDDPYDFGRIAATNAISDIYAVSYTHLTLPTMMSV
;
A
#
# COMPACT_ATOMS: atom_id res chain seq x y z
N MET A 1 12.62 -29.85 5.05
CA MET A 1 11.61 -30.05 3.98
C MET A 1 10.26 -29.62 4.53
N ASN A 2 9.83 -28.42 4.21
CA ASN A 2 8.64 -27.79 4.80
C ASN A 2 7.41 -28.34 4.04
N LYS A 3 6.64 -29.18 4.73
CA LYS A 3 5.44 -29.79 4.16
C LYS A 3 4.37 -28.71 4.06
N ARG A 4 4.19 -28.11 2.86
CA ARG A 4 3.06 -27.24 2.58
C ARG A 4 1.78 -27.96 2.99
N MET A 5 1.10 -27.45 4.00
CA MET A 5 -0.23 -27.94 4.37
C MET A 5 -1.16 -27.60 3.21
N LYS A 6 -1.50 -28.59 2.39
CA LYS A 6 -2.64 -28.48 1.49
C LYS A 6 -3.88 -28.35 2.36
N SER A 7 -4.51 -27.19 2.35
CA SER A 7 -5.85 -27.01 2.93
C SER A 7 -6.83 -27.79 2.04
N GLU A 8 -7.08 -29.05 2.40
CA GLU A 8 -8.11 -29.84 1.72
C GLU A 8 -9.46 -29.16 1.93
N GLY A 9 -10.04 -28.65 0.86
CA GLY A 9 -11.44 -28.22 0.79
C GLY A 9 -11.71 -26.71 0.71
N ILE A 10 -10.79 -25.81 1.11
CA ILE A 10 -11.03 -24.36 1.04
C ILE A 10 -10.17 -23.77 -0.08
N ARG A 11 -10.85 -23.18 -1.06
CA ARG A 11 -10.21 -22.42 -2.13
C ARG A 11 -10.40 -20.93 -1.84
N LEU A 12 -9.32 -20.21 -1.59
CA LEU A 12 -9.39 -18.77 -1.26
C LEU A 12 -10.04 -17.96 -2.39
N THR A 13 -9.76 -18.33 -3.64
CA THR A 13 -10.32 -17.65 -4.81
C THR A 13 -11.85 -17.74 -4.92
N GLN A 14 -12.50 -18.69 -4.26
CA GLN A 14 -13.97 -18.78 -4.24
C GLN A 14 -14.65 -17.59 -3.53
N TYR A 15 -13.92 -16.88 -2.70
CA TYR A 15 -14.40 -15.69 -1.99
C TYR A 15 -14.11 -14.39 -2.73
N SER A 16 -13.43 -14.47 -3.88
CA SER A 16 -13.07 -13.30 -4.69
C SER A 16 -14.12 -13.04 -5.77
N HIS A 17 -14.64 -11.83 -5.81
CA HIS A 17 -15.57 -11.38 -6.86
C HIS A 17 -14.84 -10.80 -8.07
N GLY A 18 -13.52 -10.76 -8.06
CA GLY A 18 -12.68 -10.23 -9.13
C GLY A 18 -11.21 -10.14 -8.70
N ALA A 19 -10.34 -9.80 -9.64
CA ALA A 19 -8.91 -9.72 -9.43
C ALA A 19 -8.38 -8.29 -9.59
N GLY A 20 -7.43 -7.92 -8.74
CA GLY A 20 -6.67 -6.68 -8.84
C GLY A 20 -7.39 -5.43 -8.34
N CYS A 21 -6.77 -4.29 -8.60
CA CYS A 21 -7.19 -2.98 -8.10
C CYS A 21 -8.55 -2.53 -8.68
N GLY A 22 -8.94 -2.98 -9.86
CA GLY A 22 -10.21 -2.65 -10.49
C GLY A 22 -11.46 -3.16 -9.77
N CYS A 23 -11.31 -4.02 -8.78
CA CYS A 23 -12.41 -4.56 -7.97
C CYS A 23 -12.61 -3.81 -6.65
N LYS A 24 -11.85 -2.76 -6.40
CA LYS A 24 -11.97 -1.90 -5.22
C LYS A 24 -13.05 -0.82 -5.44
N ILE A 25 -12.80 0.37 -5.02
CA ILE A 25 -13.73 1.51 -5.12
C ILE A 25 -13.45 2.26 -6.43
N ALA A 26 -14.51 2.62 -7.16
CA ALA A 26 -14.35 3.46 -8.35
C ALA A 26 -13.72 4.81 -7.99
N PRO A 27 -12.80 5.36 -8.82
CA PRO A 27 -12.03 6.56 -8.49
C PRO A 27 -12.87 7.79 -8.17
N ASP A 28 -14.02 7.94 -8.81
CA ASP A 28 -14.98 9.03 -8.55
C ASP A 28 -15.65 8.89 -7.18
N VAL A 29 -16.00 7.67 -6.79
CA VAL A 29 -16.57 7.37 -5.46
C VAL A 29 -15.52 7.62 -4.37
N LEU A 30 -14.29 7.15 -4.58
CA LEU A 30 -13.19 7.41 -3.65
C LEU A 30 -12.94 8.91 -3.49
N SER A 31 -12.94 9.65 -4.59
CA SER A 31 -12.75 11.10 -4.56
C SER A 31 -13.83 11.83 -3.75
N ARG A 32 -15.08 11.37 -3.84
CA ARG A 32 -16.19 11.91 -3.05
C ARG A 32 -16.05 11.61 -1.57
N ILE A 33 -15.71 10.36 -1.21
CA ILE A 33 -15.48 9.96 0.18
C ILE A 33 -14.34 10.79 0.79
N LEU A 34 -13.24 10.94 0.07
CA LEU A 34 -12.09 11.75 0.53
C LEU A 34 -12.46 13.22 0.70
N ALA A 35 -13.23 13.79 -0.22
CA ALA A 35 -13.68 15.17 -0.10
C ALA A 35 -14.59 15.42 1.12
N GLU A 36 -15.39 14.44 1.51
CA GLU A 36 -16.27 14.50 2.69
C GLU A 36 -15.46 14.31 4.01
N THR A 37 -14.37 13.55 3.95
CA THR A 37 -13.50 13.31 5.10
C THR A 37 -12.41 14.34 5.26
N ASP A 38 -12.21 15.20 4.25
CA ASP A 38 -11.15 16.22 4.21
C ASP A 38 -11.45 17.42 5.14
N GLY A 39 -11.75 17.11 6.39
CA GLY A 39 -12.02 18.08 7.47
C GLY A 39 -10.81 18.94 7.83
N GLY A 40 -9.98 19.31 6.85
CA GLY A 40 -8.92 20.29 7.01
C GLY A 40 -7.61 19.79 7.63
N ALA A 41 -7.37 18.49 7.68
CA ALA A 41 -6.05 17.95 8.03
C ALA A 41 -5.06 18.18 6.88
N SER A 42 -4.57 19.40 6.76
CA SER A 42 -3.52 19.75 5.80
C SER A 42 -2.14 19.47 6.38
N ASN A 43 -1.13 19.35 5.52
CA ASN A 43 0.28 19.28 5.92
C ASN A 43 0.67 20.45 6.84
N ALA A 44 -0.08 21.57 6.80
CA ALA A 44 0.08 22.70 7.69
C ALA A 44 -0.24 22.39 9.17
N MET A 45 -1.14 21.41 9.44
CA MET A 45 -1.44 20.94 10.81
C MET A 45 -0.42 19.94 11.32
N PHE A 46 0.29 19.25 10.44
CA PHE A 46 1.26 18.20 10.78
C PHE A 46 2.59 18.47 10.06
N PRO A 47 3.48 19.30 10.62
CA PRO A 47 4.73 19.68 9.96
C PRO A 47 5.67 18.50 9.63
N SER A 48 5.56 17.40 10.35
CA SER A 48 6.33 16.17 10.09
C SER A 48 5.73 15.31 8.98
N LEU A 49 4.52 15.62 8.49
CA LEU A 49 3.90 14.88 7.38
C LEU A 49 4.52 15.34 6.05
N LEU A 50 5.35 14.49 5.45
CA LEU A 50 6.01 14.76 4.17
C LEU A 50 5.11 14.47 2.97
N VAL A 51 4.42 13.33 3.03
CA VAL A 51 3.47 12.88 2.00
C VAL A 51 2.21 12.42 2.69
N GLY A 52 1.08 13.01 2.32
CA GLY A 52 -0.24 12.71 2.87
C GLY A 52 -1.26 12.42 1.77
N HIS A 53 -2.51 12.23 2.15
CA HIS A 53 -3.59 11.85 1.23
C HIS A 53 -3.94 12.94 0.19
N GLN A 54 -3.53 14.18 0.39
CA GLN A 54 -3.84 15.28 -0.52
C GLN A 54 -3.22 15.11 -1.91
N SER A 55 -2.01 14.53 -1.97
CA SER A 55 -1.32 14.23 -3.22
C SER A 55 -1.81 12.95 -3.90
N ARG A 56 -2.70 12.19 -3.21
CA ARG A 56 -3.23 10.89 -3.69
C ARG A 56 -2.12 9.90 -4.02
N ASP A 57 -1.07 9.92 -3.21
CA ASP A 57 0.05 8.98 -3.33
C ASP A 57 -0.28 7.61 -2.73
N ASP A 58 0.49 6.62 -3.15
CA ASP A 58 0.29 5.22 -2.76
C ASP A 58 0.72 4.92 -1.32
N ALA A 59 1.42 5.85 -0.66
CA ALA A 59 1.82 5.72 0.74
C ALA A 59 1.88 7.09 1.42
N ALA A 60 1.76 7.11 2.73
CA ALA A 60 2.06 8.27 3.56
C ALA A 60 3.52 8.23 4.03
N ALA A 61 4.13 9.41 4.18
CA ALA A 61 5.48 9.55 4.70
C ALA A 61 5.52 10.59 5.82
N VAL A 62 6.08 10.21 6.97
CA VAL A 62 6.23 11.07 8.14
C VAL A 62 7.70 11.17 8.52
N ALA A 63 8.22 12.38 8.63
CA ALA A 63 9.59 12.62 9.07
C ALA A 63 9.76 12.22 10.54
N LEU A 64 10.81 11.46 10.84
CA LEU A 64 11.26 11.19 12.21
C LEU A 64 12.29 12.21 12.65
N ASP A 65 13.22 12.52 11.76
CA ASP A 65 14.28 13.50 11.94
C ASP A 65 14.75 14.03 10.57
N ASN A 66 15.88 14.71 10.51
CA ASN A 66 16.39 15.31 9.28
C ASN A 66 16.76 14.29 8.19
N ASP A 67 17.06 13.06 8.58
CA ASP A 67 17.61 12.04 7.68
C ASP A 67 16.72 10.80 7.54
N ARG A 68 15.66 10.68 8.36
CA ARG A 68 14.82 9.49 8.39
C ARG A 68 13.34 9.82 8.32
N ALA A 69 12.60 8.97 7.63
CA ALA A 69 11.15 9.02 7.59
C ALA A 69 10.55 7.61 7.75
N VAL A 70 9.34 7.55 8.25
CA VAL A 70 8.50 6.35 8.23
C VAL A 70 7.54 6.46 7.06
N LEU A 71 7.50 5.41 6.26
CA LEU A 71 6.51 5.24 5.20
C LEU A 71 5.48 4.21 5.63
N SER A 72 4.22 4.49 5.33
CA SER A 72 3.10 3.58 5.64
C SER A 72 2.18 3.49 4.43
N THR A 73 1.89 2.26 4.03
CA THR A 73 0.91 1.97 2.98
C THR A 73 -0.06 0.90 3.43
N THR A 74 -1.22 0.89 2.81
CA THR A 74 -2.23 -0.15 2.98
C THR A 74 -2.84 -0.45 1.63
N ASP A 75 -2.57 -1.63 1.11
CA ASP A 75 -3.17 -2.10 -0.14
C ASP A 75 -3.79 -3.48 0.06
N PHE A 76 -5.10 -3.52 0.17
CA PHE A 76 -5.87 -4.74 0.35
C PHE A 76 -6.53 -5.17 -0.97
N PHE A 77 -6.61 -6.47 -1.18
CA PHE A 77 -7.28 -7.07 -2.34
C PHE A 77 -7.79 -8.47 -2.03
N MET A 78 -8.71 -8.93 -2.85
CA MET A 78 -9.28 -10.27 -2.69
C MET A 78 -8.28 -11.33 -3.12
N PRO A 79 -8.36 -12.55 -2.57
CA PRO A 79 -7.46 -13.64 -2.96
C PRO A 79 -7.48 -13.91 -4.46
N ILE A 80 -6.30 -13.94 -5.07
CA ILE A 80 -6.10 -14.22 -6.50
C ILE A 80 -5.48 -15.60 -6.76
N VAL A 81 -5.03 -16.26 -5.69
CA VAL A 81 -4.51 -17.62 -5.68
C VAL A 81 -5.05 -18.37 -4.48
N ASP A 82 -5.11 -19.69 -4.55
CA ASP A 82 -5.66 -20.53 -3.48
C ASP A 82 -4.66 -20.85 -2.37
N ASP A 83 -3.36 -20.88 -2.68
CA ASP A 83 -2.32 -21.13 -1.68
C ASP A 83 -2.12 -19.92 -0.79
N PRO A 84 -2.34 -20.03 0.54
CA PRO A 84 -2.22 -18.88 1.46
C PRO A 84 -0.82 -18.29 1.53
N TYR A 85 0.21 -19.13 1.38
CA TYR A 85 1.59 -18.68 1.41
C TYR A 85 1.93 -17.85 0.16
N ASP A 86 1.52 -18.33 -1.00
CA ASP A 86 1.72 -17.60 -2.26
C ASP A 86 0.89 -16.31 -2.27
N PHE A 87 -0.34 -16.33 -1.75
CA PHE A 87 -1.14 -15.12 -1.59
C PHE A 87 -0.44 -14.09 -0.68
N GLY A 88 0.12 -14.53 0.44
CA GLY A 88 0.88 -13.66 1.35
C GLY A 88 2.11 -13.05 0.68
N ARG A 89 2.84 -13.81 -0.14
CA ARG A 89 3.98 -13.30 -0.91
C ARG A 89 3.56 -12.23 -1.92
N ILE A 90 2.47 -12.45 -2.62
CA ILE A 90 1.92 -11.48 -3.57
C ILE A 90 1.48 -10.22 -2.84
N ALA A 91 0.77 -10.34 -1.72
CA ALA A 91 0.32 -9.20 -0.92
C ALA A 91 1.49 -8.36 -0.40
N ALA A 92 2.53 -9.00 0.12
CA ALA A 92 3.74 -8.31 0.57
C ALA A 92 4.46 -7.58 -0.57
N THR A 93 4.62 -8.23 -1.72
CA THR A 93 5.26 -7.62 -2.89
C THR A 93 4.47 -6.41 -3.39
N ASN A 94 3.15 -6.52 -3.41
CA ASN A 94 2.27 -5.43 -3.84
C ASN A 94 2.40 -4.21 -2.91
N ALA A 95 2.34 -4.41 -1.60
CA ALA A 95 2.52 -3.34 -0.62
C ALA A 95 3.92 -2.69 -0.70
N ILE A 96 4.97 -3.49 -0.89
CA ILE A 96 6.33 -2.98 -1.04
C ILE A 96 6.47 -2.12 -2.30
N SER A 97 5.77 -2.45 -3.39
CA SER A 97 5.81 -1.65 -4.63
C SER A 97 5.29 -0.22 -4.41
N ASP A 98 4.27 -0.04 -3.59
CA ASP A 98 3.74 1.28 -3.22
C ASP A 98 4.77 2.10 -2.44
N ILE A 99 5.47 1.46 -1.50
CA ILE A 99 6.56 2.10 -0.75
C ILE A 99 7.67 2.58 -1.69
N TYR A 100 8.05 1.76 -2.67
CA TYR A 100 9.06 2.17 -3.65
C TYR A 100 8.57 3.31 -4.53
N ALA A 101 7.32 3.29 -4.98
CA ALA A 101 6.75 4.35 -5.80
C ALA A 101 6.85 5.71 -5.09
N VAL A 102 6.45 5.79 -3.83
CA VAL A 102 6.52 7.03 -3.03
C VAL A 102 7.97 7.41 -2.73
N SER A 103 8.83 6.46 -2.40
CA SER A 103 10.24 6.72 -2.10
C SER A 103 10.97 7.36 -3.28
N TYR A 104 10.77 6.85 -4.48
CA TYR A 104 11.43 7.37 -5.68
C TYR A 104 10.84 8.70 -6.16
N THR A 105 9.59 8.98 -5.87
CA THR A 105 8.91 10.20 -6.32
C THR A 105 9.14 11.38 -5.38
N HIS A 106 9.10 11.16 -4.08
CA HIS A 106 9.11 12.21 -3.05
C HIS A 106 10.35 12.23 -2.17
N LEU A 107 11.01 11.09 -2.00
CA LEU A 107 12.15 10.94 -1.12
C LEU A 107 13.37 10.60 -1.98
N THR A 108 14.33 11.52 -2.04
CA THR A 108 15.65 11.21 -2.61
C THR A 108 16.38 10.25 -1.68
N LEU A 109 16.24 8.95 -1.97
CA LEU A 109 17.08 7.96 -1.31
C LEU A 109 18.53 8.19 -1.77
N PRO A 110 19.49 8.34 -0.85
CA PRO A 110 20.88 8.31 -1.24
C PRO A 110 21.15 6.93 -1.85
N THR A 111 21.27 6.87 -3.15
CA THR A 111 21.78 5.70 -3.83
C THR A 111 23.23 5.56 -3.45
N MET A 112 23.52 4.76 -2.45
CA MET A 112 24.87 4.28 -2.18
C MET A 112 25.23 3.32 -3.31
N MET A 113 25.70 3.87 -4.40
CA MET A 113 26.50 3.11 -5.35
C MET A 113 27.88 2.96 -4.71
N SER A 114 28.07 1.87 -3.96
CA SER A 114 29.42 1.41 -3.68
C SER A 114 29.97 0.79 -4.95
N VAL A 115 30.94 1.43 -5.53
CA VAL A 115 31.81 0.87 -6.56
C VAL A 115 32.78 -0.11 -5.89
#